data_1bfe096a5b2617eca4000914e23a1f3a
#
_entry.id   1bfe096a5b2617eca4000914e23a1f3a
#
_cell.length_a   1.000
_cell.length_b   1.000
_cell.length_c   1.000
_cell.angle_alpha   90.00
_cell.angle_beta   90.00
_cell.angle_gamma   90.00
#
_symmetry.space_group_name_H-M   'P 1'
#
loop_
_entity.id
_entity.type
_entity.pdbx_description
1 polymer ?
#
loop_
_entity_poly.entity_id
_entity_poly.type
_entity_poly.pdbx_seq_one_letter_code
_entity_poly.pdbx_strand_id
1 'polypeptide(L)'
;MKKFLLLILVFAFSSAMFAKKVDKEEARTIAGVLLPERPITDVISSQLFDYLYIFNCGDGFVIVSADDCYNPIIAYSDDCPFVVEDMPDNIRCWLGSMENEVRYFSENNVYASDYVAEEWVSYREGVVPAAKSRTSVLPMVHTHWGQGAPYNNMCPTTTSGDGHCPVGCAATAMAQVMKYWEWPKIGTGSHSYNSPVGGTQSVNFGNTTYD
;
A
#
# COMPACT_ATOMS: atom_id res chain seq x y z
N MET A 1 -4.24 -32.09 61.13
CA MET A 1 -4.80 -32.08 59.79
C MET A 1 -4.33 -30.81 59.13
N LYS A 2 -3.25 -30.88 58.33
CA LYS A 2 -2.62 -29.73 57.65
C LYS A 2 -3.29 -29.57 56.28
N LYS A 3 -4.00 -28.45 56.09
CA LYS A 3 -4.57 -28.09 54.78
C LYS A 3 -3.43 -27.58 53.90
N PHE A 4 -3.07 -28.35 52.89
CA PHE A 4 -2.19 -27.91 51.80
C PHE A 4 -2.98 -26.99 50.90
N LEU A 5 -2.64 -25.69 50.91
CA LEU A 5 -3.16 -24.70 49.97
C LEU A 5 -2.27 -24.76 48.72
N LEU A 6 -2.75 -25.39 47.66
CA LEU A 6 -2.10 -25.43 46.38
C LEU A 6 -2.31 -24.09 45.66
N LEU A 7 -1.36 -23.19 45.75
CA LEU A 7 -1.36 -21.94 45.02
C LEU A 7 -0.97 -22.25 43.58
N ILE A 8 -1.95 -22.38 42.69
CA ILE A 8 -1.72 -22.46 41.24
C ILE A 8 -1.39 -21.05 40.79
N LEU A 9 -0.07 -20.79 40.62
CA LEU A 9 0.43 -19.58 39.99
C LEU A 9 0.20 -19.71 38.47
N VAL A 10 -0.95 -19.19 38.02
CA VAL A 10 -1.19 -19.01 36.57
C VAL A 10 -0.25 -17.90 36.12
N PHE A 11 0.93 -18.27 35.63
CA PHE A 11 1.75 -17.36 34.82
C PHE A 11 0.98 -17.16 33.52
N ALA A 12 0.20 -16.08 33.46
CA ALA A 12 -0.21 -15.53 32.19
C ALA A 12 1.08 -15.02 31.53
N PHE A 13 1.68 -15.85 30.70
CA PHE A 13 2.66 -15.40 29.72
C PHE A 13 1.88 -14.46 28.77
N SER A 14 1.80 -13.20 29.13
CA SER A 14 1.64 -12.15 28.11
C SER A 14 2.96 -12.19 27.32
N SER A 15 3.02 -13.03 26.30
CA SER A 15 4.02 -12.89 25.25
C SER A 15 3.78 -11.50 24.67
N ALA A 16 4.56 -10.52 25.13
CA ALA A 16 4.72 -9.30 24.38
C ALA A 16 5.16 -9.76 22.98
N MET A 17 4.29 -9.65 22.01
CA MET A 17 4.60 -9.99 20.62
C MET A 17 5.54 -8.90 20.13
N PHE A 18 6.84 -9.10 20.39
CA PHE A 18 7.86 -8.31 19.74
C PHE A 18 7.80 -8.63 18.26
N ALA A 19 7.92 -7.61 17.43
CA ALA A 19 8.14 -7.76 16.02
C ALA A 19 9.25 -8.82 15.79
N LYS A 20 8.95 -9.83 15.00
CA LYS A 20 9.85 -10.95 14.74
C LYS A 20 10.23 -10.94 13.26
N LYS A 21 11.52 -10.94 13.00
CA LYS A 21 11.99 -11.16 11.63
C LYS A 21 11.51 -12.51 11.12
N VAL A 22 10.94 -12.48 9.94
CA VAL A 22 10.48 -13.64 9.20
C VAL A 22 11.65 -14.13 8.37
N ASP A 23 11.98 -15.41 8.47
CA ASP A 23 13.02 -15.99 7.63
C ASP A 23 12.46 -16.39 6.25
N LYS A 24 13.37 -16.64 5.32
CA LYS A 24 13.02 -16.93 3.93
C LYS A 24 12.19 -18.20 3.77
N GLU A 25 12.42 -19.23 4.59
CA GLU A 25 11.69 -20.50 4.51
C GLU A 25 10.26 -20.35 5.06
N GLU A 26 10.10 -19.56 6.13
CA GLU A 26 8.77 -19.18 6.63
C GLU A 26 8.02 -18.37 5.56
N ALA A 27 8.65 -17.37 4.97
CA ALA A 27 8.06 -16.58 3.89
C ALA A 27 7.68 -17.43 2.65
N ARG A 28 8.53 -18.39 2.28
CA ARG A 28 8.25 -19.35 1.20
C ARG A 28 7.02 -20.21 1.52
N THR A 29 6.91 -20.67 2.76
CA THR A 29 5.75 -21.46 3.22
C THR A 29 4.46 -20.65 3.08
N ILE A 30 4.47 -19.39 3.50
CA ILE A 30 3.34 -18.46 3.39
C ILE A 30 2.94 -18.23 1.93
N ALA A 31 3.93 -18.06 1.03
CA ALA A 31 3.66 -17.95 -0.40
C ALA A 31 2.94 -19.19 -0.95
N GLY A 32 3.35 -20.38 -0.49
CA GLY A 32 2.70 -21.64 -0.85
C GLY A 32 1.29 -21.82 -0.30
N VAL A 33 0.98 -21.20 0.84
CA VAL A 33 -0.39 -21.19 1.38
C VAL A 33 -1.30 -20.33 0.51
N LEU A 34 -0.81 -19.18 0.03
CA LEU A 34 -1.61 -18.28 -0.80
C LEU A 34 -1.84 -18.83 -2.23
N LEU A 35 -0.81 -19.42 -2.84
CA LEU A 35 -0.88 -20.02 -4.17
C LEU A 35 -0.51 -21.52 -4.10
N PRO A 36 -1.42 -22.37 -3.61
CA PRO A 36 -1.15 -23.77 -3.36
C PRO A 36 -0.91 -24.55 -4.67
N GLU A 37 -0.21 -25.69 -4.52
CA GLU A 37 0.06 -26.68 -5.60
C GLU A 37 0.90 -26.13 -6.76
N ARG A 38 1.55 -24.98 -6.59
CA ARG A 38 2.42 -24.37 -7.60
C ARG A 38 3.89 -24.51 -7.22
N PRO A 39 4.78 -24.77 -8.20
CA PRO A 39 6.22 -24.79 -7.92
C PRO A 39 6.68 -23.40 -7.52
N ILE A 40 7.38 -23.30 -6.37
CA ILE A 40 7.88 -22.03 -5.85
C ILE A 40 9.35 -21.89 -6.19
N THR A 41 9.71 -20.84 -6.88
CA THR A 41 11.08 -20.47 -7.19
C THR A 41 11.40 -19.09 -6.59
N ASP A 42 12.62 -18.95 -6.05
CA ASP A 42 13.05 -17.65 -5.54
C ASP A 42 13.28 -16.69 -6.70
N VAL A 43 12.68 -15.53 -6.64
CA VAL A 43 13.21 -14.37 -7.34
C VAL A 43 14.39 -13.86 -6.51
N ILE A 44 15.53 -13.57 -7.14
CA ILE A 44 16.71 -13.05 -6.45
C ILE A 44 16.41 -11.62 -5.96
N SER A 45 15.60 -11.55 -4.91
CA SER A 45 15.19 -10.30 -4.27
C SER A 45 16.22 -9.79 -3.27
N SER A 46 17.06 -10.68 -2.73
CA SER A 46 18.10 -10.34 -1.75
C SER A 46 19.17 -9.35 -2.24
N GLN A 47 19.19 -9.05 -3.55
CA GLN A 47 20.01 -7.98 -4.12
C GLN A 47 19.24 -6.65 -4.30
N LEU A 48 17.92 -6.68 -4.13
CA LEU A 48 17.04 -5.54 -4.35
C LEU A 48 16.38 -5.05 -3.07
N PHE A 49 15.98 -6.00 -2.19
CA PHE A 49 15.21 -5.73 -0.99
C PHE A 49 15.70 -6.59 0.17
N ASP A 50 15.90 -5.99 1.34
CA ASP A 50 16.31 -6.67 2.58
C ASP A 50 15.11 -7.04 3.46
N TYR A 51 13.96 -6.38 3.25
CA TYR A 51 12.74 -6.55 4.04
C TYR A 51 11.55 -7.10 3.24
N LEU A 52 11.78 -7.50 2.00
CA LEU A 52 10.78 -8.14 1.15
C LEU A 52 11.34 -9.43 0.53
N TYR A 53 10.56 -10.50 0.59
CA TYR A 53 10.83 -11.73 -0.13
C TYR A 53 9.91 -11.85 -1.33
N ILE A 54 10.45 -12.14 -2.50
CA ILE A 54 9.69 -12.32 -3.74
C ILE A 54 9.86 -13.75 -4.21
N PHE A 55 8.74 -14.43 -4.44
CA PHE A 55 8.68 -15.79 -4.94
C PHE A 55 7.84 -15.85 -6.19
N ASN A 56 8.33 -16.52 -7.24
CA ASN A 56 7.48 -16.95 -8.34
C ASN A 56 6.82 -18.29 -7.97
N CYS A 57 5.53 -18.38 -8.19
CA CYS A 57 4.69 -19.52 -7.88
C CYS A 57 3.98 -20.00 -9.16
N GLY A 58 4.64 -20.86 -9.93
CA GLY A 58 4.17 -21.21 -11.27
C GLY A 58 4.08 -19.98 -12.17
N ASP A 59 2.88 -19.74 -12.72
CA ASP A 59 2.60 -18.56 -13.57
C ASP A 59 2.28 -17.29 -12.77
N GLY A 60 2.37 -17.34 -11.43
CA GLY A 60 2.10 -16.20 -10.55
C GLY A 60 3.31 -15.80 -9.70
N PHE A 61 3.12 -14.83 -8.83
CA PHE A 61 4.11 -14.44 -7.82
C PHE A 61 3.48 -14.06 -6.49
N VAL A 62 4.27 -14.09 -5.42
CA VAL A 62 3.89 -13.58 -4.10
C VAL A 62 5.05 -12.78 -3.53
N ILE A 63 4.77 -11.61 -2.96
CA ILE A 63 5.70 -10.79 -2.20
C ILE A 63 5.30 -10.84 -0.74
N VAL A 64 6.21 -11.30 0.10
CA VAL A 64 6.00 -11.51 1.54
C VAL A 64 6.88 -10.55 2.32
N SER A 65 6.37 -9.98 3.40
CA SER A 65 7.14 -9.17 4.34
C SER A 65 8.20 -10.01 5.05
N ALA A 66 9.38 -9.44 5.28
CA ALA A 66 10.45 -10.05 6.07
C ALA A 66 10.33 -9.76 7.58
N ASP A 67 9.24 -9.14 8.01
CA ASP A 67 8.98 -8.85 9.43
C ASP A 67 7.48 -8.94 9.73
N ASP A 68 7.11 -9.56 10.84
CA ASP A 68 5.70 -9.78 11.19
C ASP A 68 5.03 -8.56 11.86
N CYS A 69 5.76 -7.46 11.98
CA CYS A 69 5.17 -6.16 12.34
C CYS A 69 4.32 -5.55 11.21
N TYR A 70 4.47 -6.05 9.99
CA TYR A 70 3.76 -5.58 8.80
C TYR A 70 2.89 -6.69 8.18
N ASN A 71 2.03 -6.33 7.23
CA ASN A 71 1.16 -7.31 6.57
C ASN A 71 1.96 -8.45 5.94
N PRO A 72 1.56 -9.72 6.12
CA PRO A 72 2.30 -10.85 5.58
C PRO A 72 2.42 -10.80 4.05
N ILE A 73 1.36 -10.46 3.35
CA ILE A 73 1.32 -10.36 1.90
C ILE A 73 1.36 -8.89 1.48
N ILE A 74 2.41 -8.50 0.76
CA ILE A 74 2.57 -7.15 0.21
C ILE A 74 1.88 -7.04 -1.15
N ALA A 75 2.07 -8.03 -2.00
CA ALA A 75 1.41 -8.14 -3.30
C ALA A 75 1.43 -9.58 -3.79
N TYR A 76 0.53 -9.90 -4.71
CA TYR A 76 0.55 -11.17 -5.43
C TYR A 76 -0.12 -11.01 -6.81
N SER A 77 0.20 -11.96 -7.68
CA SER A 77 -0.53 -12.23 -8.92
C SER A 77 -0.68 -13.76 -9.05
N ASP A 78 -1.76 -14.21 -9.64
CA ASP A 78 -2.02 -15.63 -9.92
C ASP A 78 -1.86 -15.97 -11.40
N ASP A 79 -1.59 -14.97 -12.27
CA ASP A 79 -1.57 -15.10 -13.73
C ASP A 79 -0.30 -14.56 -14.41
N CYS A 80 0.64 -13.95 -13.69
CA CYS A 80 1.91 -13.51 -14.25
C CYS A 80 3.06 -13.65 -13.24
N PRO A 81 4.24 -14.13 -13.66
CA PRO A 81 5.43 -14.18 -12.81
C PRO A 81 6.03 -12.79 -12.62
N PHE A 82 6.76 -12.61 -11.54
CA PHE A 82 7.53 -11.39 -11.28
C PHE A 82 8.85 -11.42 -12.06
N VAL A 83 9.08 -10.43 -12.92
CA VAL A 83 10.29 -10.28 -13.73
C VAL A 83 11.01 -9.00 -13.32
N VAL A 84 12.23 -9.15 -12.79
CA VAL A 84 13.02 -8.03 -12.23
C VAL A 84 13.54 -7.11 -13.34
N GLU A 85 13.99 -7.70 -14.45
CA GLU A 85 14.62 -7.00 -15.56
C GLU A 85 13.65 -6.02 -16.24
N ASP A 86 12.38 -6.39 -16.31
CA ASP A 86 11.34 -5.61 -16.96
C ASP A 86 10.47 -4.82 -15.97
N MET A 87 10.94 -4.67 -14.72
CA MET A 87 10.18 -3.97 -13.69
C MET A 87 10.02 -2.47 -14.03
N PRO A 88 8.79 -1.98 -14.24
CA PRO A 88 8.54 -0.57 -14.48
C PRO A 88 8.99 0.32 -13.31
N ASP A 89 9.41 1.53 -13.60
CA ASP A 89 9.93 2.48 -12.58
C ASP A 89 8.92 2.80 -11.48
N ASN A 90 7.63 2.86 -11.81
CA ASN A 90 6.57 3.07 -10.81
C ASN A 90 6.43 1.89 -9.85
N ILE A 91 6.58 0.66 -10.32
CA ILE A 91 6.57 -0.55 -9.46
C ILE A 91 7.83 -0.60 -8.61
N ARG A 92 9.00 -0.29 -9.19
CA ARG A 92 10.26 -0.18 -8.44
C ARG A 92 10.17 0.85 -7.32
N CYS A 93 9.63 2.03 -7.62
CA CYS A 93 9.42 3.10 -6.64
C CYS A 93 8.44 2.67 -5.54
N TRP A 94 7.33 2.02 -5.90
CA TRP A 94 6.33 1.53 -4.95
C TRP A 94 6.90 0.45 -4.03
N LEU A 95 7.60 -0.55 -4.57
CA LEU A 95 8.26 -1.59 -3.77
C LEU A 95 9.34 -1.01 -2.86
N GLY A 96 10.11 -0.02 -3.34
CA GLY A 96 11.07 0.70 -2.50
C GLY A 96 10.39 1.46 -1.35
N SER A 97 9.18 1.96 -1.54
CA SER A 97 8.38 2.57 -0.47
C SER A 97 7.92 1.52 0.55
N MET A 98 7.44 0.36 0.10
CA MET A 98 7.06 -0.75 0.98
C MET A 98 8.25 -1.27 1.79
N GLU A 99 9.40 -1.46 1.13
CA GLU A 99 10.68 -1.82 1.77
C GLU A 99 11.03 -0.86 2.90
N ASN A 100 10.97 0.44 2.63
CA ASN A 100 11.26 1.49 3.61
C ASN A 100 10.27 1.47 4.78
N GLU A 101 9.00 1.18 4.51
CA GLU A 101 7.97 1.13 5.54
C GLU A 101 8.16 -0.09 6.44
N VAL A 102 8.34 -1.29 5.89
CA VAL A 102 8.62 -2.50 6.67
C VAL A 102 9.89 -2.32 7.51
N ARG A 103 10.95 -1.78 6.91
CA ARG A 103 12.20 -1.47 7.62
C ARG A 103 11.97 -0.52 8.80
N TYR A 104 11.24 0.57 8.58
CA TYR A 104 10.93 1.53 9.64
C TYR A 104 10.19 0.88 10.80
N PHE A 105 9.18 0.04 10.53
CA PHE A 105 8.42 -0.68 11.54
C PHE A 105 9.32 -1.65 12.32
N SER A 106 10.13 -2.43 11.62
CA SER A 106 11.06 -3.39 12.20
C SER A 106 12.12 -2.71 13.09
N GLU A 107 12.78 -1.65 12.60
CA GLU A 107 13.86 -0.96 13.32
C GLU A 107 13.35 -0.13 14.51
N ASN A 108 12.11 0.35 14.46
CA ASN A 108 11.50 1.14 15.54
C ASN A 108 10.62 0.30 16.47
N ASN A 109 10.63 -1.04 16.34
CA ASN A 109 9.82 -1.96 17.13
C ASN A 109 8.34 -1.55 17.17
N VAL A 110 7.79 -1.19 16.02
CA VAL A 110 6.36 -0.89 15.88
C VAL A 110 5.60 -2.22 15.96
N TYR A 111 4.64 -2.30 16.86
CA TYR A 111 3.85 -3.52 17.04
C TYR A 111 2.85 -3.69 15.89
N ALA A 112 2.71 -4.94 15.45
CA ALA A 112 1.62 -5.30 14.55
C ALA A 112 0.27 -4.96 15.19
N SER A 113 -0.68 -4.50 14.38
CA SER A 113 -2.07 -4.42 14.83
C SER A 113 -2.62 -5.84 15.07
N ASP A 114 -3.66 -5.97 15.91
CA ASP A 114 -4.30 -7.25 16.15
C ASP A 114 -4.70 -7.95 14.84
N TYR A 115 -5.15 -7.17 13.87
CA TYR A 115 -5.50 -7.67 12.54
C TYR A 115 -4.30 -8.29 11.80
N VAL A 116 -3.16 -7.60 11.78
CA VAL A 116 -1.92 -8.09 11.13
C VAL A 116 -1.41 -9.35 11.84
N ALA A 117 -1.45 -9.36 13.17
CA ALA A 117 -1.05 -10.52 13.95
C ALA A 117 -1.94 -11.75 13.67
N GLU A 118 -3.27 -11.56 13.58
CA GLU A 118 -4.22 -12.63 13.20
C GLU A 118 -3.95 -13.17 11.79
N GLU A 119 -3.58 -12.31 10.83
CA GLU A 119 -3.23 -12.75 9.47
C GLU A 119 -1.98 -13.63 9.47
N TRP A 120 -0.92 -13.22 10.18
CA TRP A 120 0.29 -14.03 10.33
C TRP A 120 0.02 -15.39 10.95
N VAL A 121 -0.80 -15.44 12.00
CA VAL A 121 -1.20 -16.71 12.63
C VAL A 121 -1.91 -17.60 11.61
N SER A 122 -2.88 -17.05 10.87
CA SER A 122 -3.65 -17.82 9.88
C SER A 122 -2.73 -18.43 8.79
N TYR A 123 -1.82 -17.63 8.23
CA TYR A 123 -0.87 -18.14 7.23
C TYR A 123 0.09 -19.19 7.80
N ARG A 124 0.56 -19.03 9.04
CA ARG A 124 1.40 -20.02 9.75
C ARG A 124 0.66 -21.33 10.00
N GLU A 125 -0.64 -21.28 10.18
CA GLU A 125 -1.53 -22.45 10.30
C GLU A 125 -1.91 -23.07 8.94
N GLY A 126 -1.43 -22.52 7.83
CA GLY A 126 -1.74 -23.01 6.47
C GLY A 126 -3.11 -22.58 5.96
N VAL A 127 -3.68 -21.53 6.53
CA VAL A 127 -5.00 -21.01 6.17
C VAL A 127 -4.87 -19.64 5.53
N VAL A 128 -5.42 -19.47 4.33
CA VAL A 128 -5.58 -18.13 3.76
C VAL A 128 -6.66 -17.40 4.56
N PRO A 129 -6.33 -16.24 5.17
CA PRO A 129 -7.33 -15.48 5.91
C PRO A 129 -8.53 -15.18 5.03
N ALA A 130 -9.73 -15.46 5.54
CA ALA A 130 -10.94 -15.05 4.84
C ALA A 130 -10.90 -13.53 4.68
N ALA A 131 -11.09 -13.05 3.45
CA ALA A 131 -11.29 -11.62 3.25
C ALA A 131 -12.41 -11.17 4.19
N LYS A 132 -12.06 -10.35 5.21
CA LYS A 132 -13.10 -9.77 6.07
C LYS A 132 -14.09 -9.11 5.14
N SER A 133 -15.34 -9.52 5.21
CA SER A 133 -16.43 -8.89 4.47
C SER A 133 -16.40 -7.41 4.83
N ARG A 134 -15.71 -6.63 4.01
CA ARG A 134 -15.76 -5.17 4.14
C ARG A 134 -17.21 -4.80 3.89
N THR A 135 -17.83 -4.18 4.87
CA THR A 135 -19.12 -3.55 4.63
C THR A 135 -18.97 -2.73 3.37
N SER A 136 -19.73 -3.08 2.34
CA SER A 136 -19.68 -2.34 1.07
C SER A 136 -19.97 -0.88 1.36
N VAL A 137 -19.00 -0.01 1.09
CA VAL A 137 -19.24 1.43 1.14
C VAL A 137 -19.73 1.84 -0.24
N LEU A 138 -20.93 2.39 -0.29
CA LEU A 138 -21.47 2.94 -1.53
C LEU A 138 -20.58 4.10 -2.00
N PRO A 139 -20.52 4.36 -3.32
CA PRO A 139 -19.78 5.49 -3.84
C PRO A 139 -20.21 6.79 -3.14
N MET A 140 -19.25 7.48 -2.52
CA MET A 140 -19.51 8.71 -1.77
C MET A 140 -19.42 9.95 -2.65
N VAL A 141 -18.60 9.90 -3.69
CA VAL A 141 -18.39 11.00 -4.64
C VAL A 141 -19.40 10.87 -5.77
N HIS A 142 -20.23 11.88 -5.94
CA HIS A 142 -21.28 11.92 -6.98
C HIS A 142 -20.92 12.78 -8.19
N THR A 143 -19.73 13.39 -8.20
CA THR A 143 -19.24 14.17 -9.33
C THR A 143 -18.75 13.26 -10.45
N HIS A 144 -18.94 13.71 -11.70
CA HIS A 144 -18.49 13.01 -12.91
C HIS A 144 -17.54 13.90 -13.72
N TRP A 145 -16.60 14.55 -13.03
CA TRP A 145 -15.69 15.50 -13.65
C TRP A 145 -14.63 14.79 -14.50
N GLY A 146 -14.36 15.37 -15.65
CA GLY A 146 -13.34 14.90 -16.58
C GLY A 146 -12.08 15.76 -16.56
N GLN A 147 -11.12 15.41 -17.40
CA GLN A 147 -9.86 16.14 -17.54
C GLN A 147 -9.84 17.10 -18.72
N GLY A 148 -10.76 16.95 -19.67
CA GLY A 148 -10.96 17.78 -20.85
C GLY A 148 -12.03 18.86 -20.66
N ALA A 149 -12.48 19.47 -21.77
CA ALA A 149 -13.51 20.51 -21.73
C ALA A 149 -14.81 20.01 -21.07
N PRO A 150 -15.49 20.85 -20.26
CA PRO A 150 -15.14 22.26 -19.93
C PRO A 150 -14.20 22.41 -18.73
N TYR A 151 -13.75 21.31 -18.10
CA TYR A 151 -13.01 21.34 -16.82
C TYR A 151 -11.58 21.88 -16.96
N ASN A 152 -11.00 21.84 -18.17
CA ASN A 152 -9.65 22.31 -18.46
C ASN A 152 -9.60 23.72 -19.04
N ASN A 153 -10.67 24.47 -19.05
CA ASN A 153 -10.72 25.81 -19.67
C ASN A 153 -9.70 26.79 -19.07
N MET A 154 -9.26 26.59 -17.85
CA MET A 154 -8.25 27.40 -17.17
C MET A 154 -6.82 26.82 -17.29
N CYS A 155 -6.68 25.67 -17.92
CA CYS A 155 -5.37 25.08 -18.17
C CYS A 155 -4.65 25.81 -19.33
N PRO A 156 -3.30 25.72 -19.38
CA PRO A 156 -2.51 26.28 -20.49
C PRO A 156 -3.02 25.78 -21.85
N THR A 157 -2.98 26.67 -22.83
CA THR A 157 -3.35 26.31 -24.21
C THR A 157 -2.33 25.40 -24.87
N THR A 158 -2.80 24.52 -25.72
CA THR A 158 -2.00 23.61 -26.55
C THR A 158 -2.56 23.55 -27.98
N THR A 159 -1.74 23.08 -28.91
CA THR A 159 -2.16 22.86 -30.31
C THR A 159 -2.83 21.48 -30.51
N SER A 160 -2.89 20.66 -29.48
CA SER A 160 -3.46 19.30 -29.51
C SER A 160 -4.75 19.20 -28.68
N GLY A 161 -5.55 18.19 -28.98
CA GLY A 161 -6.79 17.92 -28.24
C GLY A 161 -7.86 19.00 -28.44
N ASP A 162 -8.47 19.43 -27.35
CA ASP A 162 -9.52 20.48 -27.32
C ASP A 162 -8.96 21.91 -27.22
N GLY A 163 -7.66 22.09 -27.44
CA GLY A 163 -7.00 23.40 -27.40
C GLY A 163 -6.43 23.79 -26.02
N HIS A 164 -6.67 22.98 -25.00
CA HIS A 164 -6.09 23.12 -23.66
C HIS A 164 -5.40 21.86 -23.17
N CYS A 165 -4.42 22.01 -22.30
CA CYS A 165 -3.83 20.89 -21.60
C CYS A 165 -4.88 20.21 -20.72
N PRO A 166 -4.89 18.87 -20.60
CA PRO A 166 -5.79 18.20 -19.68
C PRO A 166 -5.46 18.58 -18.22
N VAL A 167 -6.46 18.61 -17.36
CA VAL A 167 -6.30 18.92 -15.91
C VAL A 167 -5.32 17.95 -15.23
N GLY A 168 -5.30 16.71 -15.64
CA GLY A 168 -4.56 15.63 -15.01
C GLY A 168 -5.42 14.82 -14.03
N CYS A 169 -5.22 13.50 -14.02
CA CYS A 169 -6.07 12.57 -13.26
C CYS A 169 -6.01 12.81 -11.74
N ALA A 170 -4.81 13.07 -11.20
CA ALA A 170 -4.63 13.32 -9.77
C ALA A 170 -5.32 14.61 -9.32
N ALA A 171 -5.21 15.70 -10.10
CA ALA A 171 -5.87 16.96 -9.80
C ALA A 171 -7.39 16.83 -9.88
N THR A 172 -7.92 16.13 -10.90
CA THR A 172 -9.35 15.86 -11.04
C THR A 172 -9.89 15.03 -9.87
N ALA A 173 -9.17 13.96 -9.46
CA ALA A 173 -9.57 13.14 -8.33
C ALA A 173 -9.57 13.93 -7.02
N MET A 174 -8.50 14.71 -6.77
CA MET A 174 -8.40 15.57 -5.59
C MET A 174 -9.54 16.58 -5.53
N ALA A 175 -9.83 17.25 -6.64
CA ALA A 175 -10.91 18.24 -6.70
C ALA A 175 -12.27 17.63 -6.37
N GLN A 176 -12.55 16.40 -6.82
CA GLN A 176 -13.78 15.68 -6.49
C GLN A 176 -13.87 15.34 -4.99
N VAL A 177 -12.77 14.92 -4.39
CA VAL A 177 -12.69 14.68 -2.93
C VAL A 177 -12.89 15.98 -2.14
N MET A 178 -12.23 17.06 -2.56
CA MET A 178 -12.42 18.39 -1.95
C MET A 178 -13.89 18.85 -2.05
N LYS A 179 -14.53 18.64 -3.19
CA LYS A 179 -15.96 18.96 -3.38
C LYS A 179 -16.86 18.13 -2.48
N TYR A 180 -16.58 16.84 -2.32
CA TYR A 180 -17.36 15.98 -1.42
C TYR A 180 -17.32 16.45 0.04
N TRP A 181 -16.12 16.85 0.52
CA TRP A 181 -15.94 17.30 1.90
C TRP A 181 -16.23 18.79 2.10
N GLU A 182 -16.44 19.53 1.00
CA GLU A 182 -16.55 21.01 1.00
C GLU A 182 -15.39 21.68 1.79
N TRP A 183 -14.19 21.12 1.65
CA TRP A 183 -13.00 21.53 2.39
C TRP A 183 -11.71 21.33 1.57
N PRO A 184 -10.71 22.23 1.73
CA PRO A 184 -10.79 23.53 2.44
C PRO A 184 -11.63 24.53 1.62
N LYS A 185 -12.27 25.49 2.30
CA LYS A 185 -13.02 26.54 1.59
C LYS A 185 -12.12 27.60 0.97
N ILE A 186 -10.97 27.84 1.57
CA ILE A 186 -9.93 28.74 1.09
C ILE A 186 -8.60 28.02 1.18
N GLY A 187 -7.79 28.12 0.13
CA GLY A 187 -6.44 27.54 0.12
C GLY A 187 -5.46 28.34 0.96
N THR A 188 -4.26 27.79 1.18
CA THR A 188 -3.16 28.46 1.88
C THR A 188 -1.85 28.28 1.14
N GLY A 189 -1.00 29.30 1.18
CA GLY A 189 0.31 29.30 0.53
C GLY A 189 0.25 29.60 -0.96
N SER A 190 1.35 29.41 -1.63
CA SER A 190 1.51 29.63 -3.07
C SER A 190 2.47 28.61 -3.67
N HIS A 191 2.34 28.36 -4.97
CA HIS A 191 3.24 27.50 -5.72
C HIS A 191 3.52 28.07 -7.10
N SER A 192 4.73 27.84 -7.60
CA SER A 192 5.13 28.21 -8.95
C SER A 192 6.04 27.13 -9.56
N TYR A 193 5.82 26.81 -10.83
CA TYR A 193 6.64 25.85 -11.57
C TYR A 193 6.70 26.22 -13.05
N ASN A 194 7.69 25.69 -13.77
CA ASN A 194 7.80 25.83 -15.21
C ASN A 194 7.19 24.61 -15.91
N SER A 195 6.11 24.86 -16.64
CA SER A 195 5.48 23.83 -17.48
C SER A 195 6.18 23.79 -18.86
N PRO A 196 6.47 22.60 -19.41
CA PRO A 196 7.04 22.46 -20.74
C PRO A 196 6.18 23.07 -21.86
N VAL A 197 4.86 23.13 -21.66
CA VAL A 197 3.89 23.61 -22.66
C VAL A 197 3.41 25.01 -22.34
N GLY A 198 3.08 25.31 -21.09
CA GLY A 198 2.44 26.55 -20.67
C GLY A 198 3.39 27.61 -20.09
N GLY A 199 4.73 27.40 -20.12
CA GLY A 199 5.67 28.30 -19.48
C GLY A 199 5.54 28.33 -17.96
N THR A 200 5.89 29.46 -17.32
CA THR A 200 5.79 29.58 -15.85
C THR A 200 4.33 29.65 -15.42
N GLN A 201 3.92 28.71 -14.60
CA GLN A 201 2.63 28.68 -13.94
C GLN A 201 2.79 29.06 -12.48
N SER A 202 1.90 29.88 -11.96
CA SER A 202 1.93 30.26 -10.54
C SER A 202 0.52 30.46 -9.99
N VAL A 203 0.34 30.14 -8.73
CA VAL A 203 -0.92 30.31 -8.01
C VAL A 203 -0.67 30.74 -6.56
N ASN A 204 -1.51 31.63 -6.06
CA ASN A 204 -1.64 31.91 -4.65
C ASN A 204 -2.96 31.31 -4.15
N PHE A 205 -2.87 30.19 -3.48
CA PHE A 205 -4.04 29.44 -2.97
C PHE A 205 -4.83 30.25 -1.94
N GLY A 206 -4.19 31.18 -1.21
CA GLY A 206 -4.87 32.06 -0.25
C GLY A 206 -5.88 33.02 -0.90
N ASN A 207 -5.78 33.23 -2.22
CA ASN A 207 -6.71 34.06 -2.98
C ASN A 207 -7.77 33.22 -3.73
N THR A 208 -7.79 31.91 -3.47
CA THR A 208 -8.68 30.96 -4.17
C THR A 208 -9.75 30.45 -3.19
N THR A 209 -11.02 30.63 -3.56
CA THR A 209 -12.15 30.02 -2.87
C THR A 209 -12.57 28.78 -3.65
N TYR A 210 -12.76 27.69 -2.94
CA TYR A 210 -13.22 26.41 -3.48
C TYR A 210 -14.70 26.22 -3.11
N ASP A 211 -15.59 26.11 -4.09
CA ASP A 211 -17.05 25.95 -3.95
C ASP A 211 -17.64 24.85 -4.87
#